data_df64aadf832fa207a27ab0c12daee1e1
#
_entry.id   df64aadf832fa207a27ab0c12daee1e1
#
_cell.length_a   1.000
_cell.length_b   1.000
_cell.length_c   1.000
_cell.angle_alpha   90.00
_cell.angle_beta   90.00
_cell.angle_gamma   90.00
#
_symmetry.space_group_name_H-M   'P 1'
#
loop_
_entity.id
_entity.type
_entity.pdbx_description
1 polymer ?
#
loop_
_entity_poly.entity_id
_entity_poly.type
_entity_poly.pdbx_seq_one_letter_code
_entity_poly.pdbx_strand_id
1 'polypeptide(L)'
;MESISPTAPSLPGRPILQQFWAKVAFLHWRVDASVVAPLLPAGIAPDVFDGSTWVGLIPFSMVDSAFFGGPAVPYFGSFTEVNVRLYGVDEFGRRGVVFVSLEASRLVAVLAARAVFGLPYFWASANFGQDGLEYRYESRRIGGGGAGTRIVIRASGTELVRDPMADFFTARWRLFVERGGKTRVQANRHGSWPLQSAELIEFDDGLLAAAGFAELANRPPDSVLFSPGVLTQFSSAQQLKRATQGIRAVPGNMVGDTGLEPMTSSV
;
A
#
# COMPACT_ATOMS: atom_id res chain seq x y z
N MET A 1 4.18 17.38 -2.84
CA MET A 1 4.09 16.01 -2.29
C MET A 1 3.62 16.11 -0.85
N GLU A 2 2.66 15.27 -0.45
CA GLU A 2 2.14 15.21 0.93
C GLU A 2 3.27 14.85 1.90
N SER A 3 3.35 15.54 3.04
CA SER A 3 4.34 15.21 4.07
C SER A 3 4.04 13.82 4.66
N ILE A 4 5.10 13.10 5.06
CA ILE A 4 4.95 11.86 5.82
C ILE A 4 4.54 12.26 7.24
N SER A 5 3.38 11.83 7.68
CA SER A 5 2.85 12.10 9.01
C SER A 5 2.27 10.85 9.63
N PRO A 6 2.68 10.45 10.84
CA PRO A 6 2.08 9.33 11.56
C PRO A 6 0.65 9.61 12.04
N THR A 7 0.17 10.84 11.89
CA THR A 7 -1.20 11.22 12.22
C THR A 7 -2.10 11.05 11.00
N ALA A 8 -3.11 10.20 11.12
CA ALA A 8 -4.05 9.95 10.05
C ALA A 8 -4.91 11.17 9.73
N PRO A 9 -5.14 11.49 8.45
CA PRO A 9 -6.16 12.45 8.05
C PRO A 9 -7.57 11.91 8.36
N SER A 10 -8.54 12.81 8.38
CA SER A 10 -9.96 12.41 8.51
C SER A 10 -10.38 11.54 7.32
N LEU A 11 -11.15 10.47 7.59
CA LEU A 11 -11.73 9.67 6.52
C LEU A 11 -12.78 10.48 5.75
N PRO A 12 -12.82 10.35 4.42
CA PRO A 12 -13.92 10.90 3.63
C PRO A 12 -15.19 10.05 3.86
N GLY A 13 -16.12 10.56 4.66
CA GLY A 13 -17.37 9.90 4.99
C GLY A 13 -17.27 8.87 6.13
N ARG A 14 -18.34 8.05 6.26
CA ARG A 14 -18.40 7.01 7.30
C ARG A 14 -17.54 5.81 6.94
N PRO A 15 -16.89 5.17 7.93
CA PRO A 15 -16.19 3.91 7.69
C PRO A 15 -17.16 2.84 7.18
N ILE A 16 -16.74 2.12 6.13
CA ILE A 16 -17.50 0.96 5.61
C ILE A 16 -16.93 -0.36 6.10
N LEU A 17 -15.67 -0.36 6.53
CA LEU A 17 -14.95 -1.52 7.02
C LEU A 17 -14.05 -1.10 8.18
N GLN A 18 -14.03 -1.91 9.23
CA GLN A 18 -13.16 -1.79 10.38
C GLN A 18 -12.49 -3.14 10.64
N GLN A 19 -11.22 -3.13 10.97
CA GLN A 19 -10.41 -4.32 11.21
C GLN A 19 -9.34 -4.02 12.24
N PHE A 20 -9.03 -4.97 13.11
CA PHE A 20 -7.84 -4.88 13.93
C PHE A 20 -6.71 -5.70 13.28
N TRP A 21 -5.62 -5.04 12.93
CA TRP A 21 -4.42 -5.67 12.41
C TRP A 21 -3.48 -5.96 13.57
N ALA A 22 -3.42 -7.22 13.95
CA ALA A 22 -2.66 -7.70 15.10
C ALA A 22 -1.35 -8.36 14.69
N LYS A 23 -0.33 -8.23 15.53
CA LYS A 23 0.93 -8.96 15.38
C LYS A 23 1.52 -8.79 13.98
N VAL A 24 1.75 -7.56 13.58
CA VAL A 24 2.19 -7.20 12.24
C VAL A 24 3.71 -7.17 12.18
N ALA A 25 4.30 -7.97 11.29
CA ALA A 25 5.70 -7.82 10.93
C ALA A 25 5.82 -7.04 9.62
N PHE A 26 6.82 -6.17 9.56
CA PHE A 26 7.11 -5.33 8.41
C PHE A 26 8.53 -5.63 7.92
N LEU A 27 8.64 -6.37 6.82
CA LEU A 27 9.92 -6.65 6.18
C LEU A 27 10.00 -5.83 4.90
N HIS A 28 11.10 -5.06 4.72
CA HIS A 28 11.23 -4.15 3.59
C HIS A 28 12.57 -4.28 2.90
N TRP A 29 12.54 -4.18 1.57
CA TRP A 29 13.71 -4.17 0.70
C TRP A 29 13.73 -2.92 -0.16
N ARG A 30 14.92 -2.32 -0.30
CA ARG A 30 15.17 -1.25 -1.27
C ARG A 30 15.19 -1.83 -2.68
N VAL A 31 14.55 -1.15 -3.60
CA VAL A 31 14.56 -1.50 -5.03
C VAL A 31 14.63 -0.23 -5.87
N ASP A 32 15.05 -0.38 -7.13
CA ASP A 32 15.01 0.72 -8.08
C ASP A 32 13.56 1.07 -8.46
N ALA A 33 13.28 2.36 -8.63
CA ALA A 33 11.95 2.83 -9.00
C ALA A 33 11.49 2.31 -10.36
N SER A 34 12.41 2.05 -11.29
CA SER A 34 12.11 1.51 -12.62
C SER A 34 11.56 0.08 -12.56
N VAL A 35 11.92 -0.70 -11.56
CA VAL A 35 11.41 -2.07 -11.35
C VAL A 35 9.96 -2.05 -10.85
N VAL A 36 9.62 -1.07 -10.02
CA VAL A 36 8.28 -0.95 -9.42
C VAL A 36 7.29 -0.24 -10.35
N ALA A 37 7.74 0.75 -11.11
CA ALA A 37 6.87 1.59 -11.93
C ALA A 37 5.89 0.81 -12.85
N PRO A 38 6.28 -0.28 -13.54
CA PRO A 38 5.38 -1.05 -14.40
C PRO A 38 4.27 -1.80 -13.65
N LEU A 39 4.43 -2.00 -12.34
CA LEU A 39 3.49 -2.74 -11.48
C LEU A 39 2.43 -1.83 -10.83
N LEU A 40 2.58 -0.52 -10.98
CA LEU A 40 1.67 0.44 -10.37
C LEU A 40 0.50 0.77 -11.29
N PRO A 41 -0.70 1.01 -10.74
CA PRO A 41 -1.86 1.44 -11.51
C PRO A 41 -1.62 2.77 -12.24
N ALA A 42 -2.34 2.99 -13.33
CA ALA A 42 -2.25 4.23 -14.11
C ALA A 42 -2.47 5.48 -13.24
N GLY A 43 -1.58 6.47 -13.33
CA GLY A 43 -1.61 7.71 -12.54
C GLY A 43 -0.97 7.59 -11.16
N ILE A 44 -0.31 6.46 -10.88
CA ILE A 44 0.49 6.26 -9.66
C ILE A 44 1.96 6.10 -10.07
N ALA A 45 2.83 6.86 -9.43
CA ALA A 45 4.28 6.76 -9.57
C ALA A 45 4.90 6.09 -8.34
N PRO A 46 6.09 5.46 -8.45
CA PRO A 46 6.83 4.97 -7.29
C PRO A 46 7.06 6.08 -6.26
N ASP A 47 6.76 5.80 -5.01
CA ASP A 47 7.08 6.70 -3.91
C ASP A 47 8.51 6.42 -3.46
N VAL A 48 9.35 7.45 -3.53
CA VAL A 48 10.80 7.35 -3.27
C VAL A 48 11.10 7.94 -1.90
N PHE A 49 11.89 7.22 -1.13
CA PHE A 49 12.44 7.67 0.14
C PHE A 49 13.92 7.27 0.21
N ASP A 50 14.78 8.23 0.54
CA ASP A 50 16.23 8.02 0.64
C ASP A 50 16.84 7.37 -0.62
N GLY A 51 16.46 7.92 -1.80
CA GLY A 51 16.97 7.52 -3.12
C GLY A 51 16.43 6.19 -3.68
N SER A 52 15.55 5.48 -2.95
CA SER A 52 14.99 4.19 -3.35
C SER A 52 13.49 4.16 -3.23
N THR A 53 12.82 3.31 -4.01
CA THR A 53 11.50 2.82 -3.64
C THR A 53 11.62 1.50 -2.88
N TRP A 54 10.49 0.93 -2.46
CA TRP A 54 10.51 -0.17 -1.51
C TRP A 54 9.48 -1.25 -1.85
N VAL A 55 9.83 -2.48 -1.55
CA VAL A 55 8.92 -3.63 -1.54
C VAL A 55 8.73 -4.07 -0.10
N GLY A 56 7.49 -4.25 0.34
CA GLY A 56 7.15 -4.74 1.66
C GLY A 56 6.53 -6.14 1.61
N LEU A 57 6.99 -7.04 2.48
CA LEU A 57 6.35 -8.32 2.79
C LEU A 57 5.82 -8.22 4.22
N ILE A 58 4.48 -8.25 4.35
CA ILE A 58 3.81 -7.89 5.59
C ILE A 58 2.87 -9.00 6.03
N PRO A 59 3.32 -9.92 6.89
CA PRO A 59 2.46 -10.89 7.54
C PRO A 59 1.81 -10.30 8.80
N PHE A 60 0.55 -10.68 9.04
CA PHE A 60 -0.19 -10.27 10.24
C PHE A 60 -1.42 -11.14 10.50
N SER A 61 -2.02 -10.97 11.67
CA SER A 61 -3.32 -11.54 12.00
C SER A 61 -4.41 -10.47 11.86
N MET A 62 -5.35 -10.71 10.95
CA MET A 62 -6.59 -9.95 10.85
C MET A 62 -7.51 -10.39 11.99
N VAL A 63 -8.09 -9.45 12.73
CA VAL A 63 -9.00 -9.75 13.84
C VAL A 63 -10.24 -8.85 13.74
N ASP A 64 -11.40 -9.44 14.00
CA ASP A 64 -12.67 -8.72 14.20
C ASP A 64 -13.04 -7.76 13.05
N SER A 65 -12.97 -8.23 11.82
CA SER A 65 -13.46 -7.45 10.68
C SER A 65 -14.96 -7.20 10.82
N ALA A 66 -15.37 -5.94 10.77
CA ALA A 66 -16.75 -5.48 10.89
C ALA A 66 -17.10 -4.51 9.76
N PHE A 67 -18.33 -4.58 9.26
CA PHE A 67 -18.82 -3.75 8.16
C PHE A 67 -19.87 -2.76 8.66
N PHE A 68 -19.82 -1.52 8.14
CA PHE A 68 -20.82 -0.46 8.37
C PHE A 68 -21.12 -0.16 9.84
N GLY A 69 -20.14 -0.36 10.73
CA GLY A 69 -20.32 -0.19 12.17
C GLY A 69 -21.12 -1.29 12.87
N GLY A 70 -21.39 -2.41 12.16
CA GLY A 70 -22.02 -3.59 12.73
C GLY A 70 -21.06 -4.42 13.58
N PRO A 71 -21.50 -5.59 14.08
CA PRO A 71 -20.65 -6.50 14.84
C PRO A 71 -19.56 -7.13 13.94
N ALA A 72 -18.51 -7.65 14.59
CA ALA A 72 -17.50 -8.45 13.91
C ALA A 72 -18.13 -9.66 13.22
N VAL A 73 -17.65 -9.98 12.00
CA VAL A 73 -18.14 -11.13 11.25
C VAL A 73 -17.55 -12.40 11.88
N PRO A 74 -18.40 -13.25 12.51
CA PRO A 74 -17.90 -14.43 13.18
C PRO A 74 -17.15 -15.34 12.22
N TYR A 75 -16.03 -15.97 12.67
CA TYR A 75 -15.20 -16.91 11.94
C TYR A 75 -14.50 -16.32 10.69
N PHE A 76 -15.19 -15.57 9.84
CA PHE A 76 -14.65 -15.01 8.60
C PHE A 76 -13.94 -13.67 8.80
N GLY A 77 -14.18 -13.00 9.92
CA GLY A 77 -13.56 -11.72 10.27
C GLY A 77 -12.17 -11.82 10.88
N SER A 78 -11.69 -13.06 11.18
CA SER A 78 -10.37 -13.27 11.78
C SER A 78 -9.60 -14.36 11.03
N PHE A 79 -8.40 -14.02 10.53
CA PHE A 79 -7.55 -14.89 9.75
C PHE A 79 -6.11 -14.37 9.66
N THR A 80 -5.17 -15.22 9.31
CA THR A 80 -3.80 -14.83 8.99
C THR A 80 -3.72 -14.37 7.53
N GLU A 81 -3.04 -13.25 7.32
CA GLU A 81 -2.77 -12.68 6.01
C GLU A 81 -1.28 -12.41 5.84
N VAL A 82 -0.77 -12.61 4.63
CA VAL A 82 0.55 -12.13 4.20
C VAL A 82 0.33 -11.33 2.94
N ASN A 83 0.89 -10.11 2.86
CA ASN A 83 0.81 -9.35 1.63
C ASN A 83 2.18 -8.90 1.12
N VAL A 84 2.29 -8.82 -0.20
CA VAL A 84 3.36 -8.12 -0.90
C VAL A 84 2.81 -6.78 -1.36
N ARG A 85 3.45 -5.68 -0.93
CA ARG A 85 2.98 -4.34 -1.25
C ARG A 85 4.08 -3.44 -1.76
N LEU A 86 3.67 -2.47 -2.57
CA LEU A 86 4.48 -1.40 -3.12
C LEU A 86 4.01 -0.06 -2.57
N TYR A 87 4.85 0.94 -2.70
CA TYR A 87 4.62 2.29 -2.24
C TYR A 87 4.47 3.22 -3.43
N GLY A 88 3.34 3.91 -3.51
CA GLY A 88 3.01 4.77 -4.62
C GLY A 88 2.55 6.16 -4.20
N VAL A 89 2.67 7.10 -5.12
CA VAL A 89 2.21 8.48 -4.98
C VAL A 89 1.43 8.86 -6.23
N ASP A 90 0.29 9.53 -6.07
CA ASP A 90 -0.50 10.03 -7.18
C ASP A 90 -0.05 11.43 -7.65
N GLU A 91 -0.64 11.91 -8.74
CA GLU A 91 -0.34 13.23 -9.33
C GLU A 91 -0.60 14.43 -8.41
N PHE A 92 -1.40 14.23 -7.35
CA PHE A 92 -1.63 15.24 -6.31
C PHE A 92 -0.62 15.15 -5.16
N GLY A 93 0.37 14.25 -5.26
CA GLY A 93 1.36 14.01 -4.22
C GLY A 93 0.84 13.22 -3.03
N ARG A 94 -0.33 12.56 -3.15
CA ARG A 94 -0.93 11.77 -2.06
C ARG A 94 -0.31 10.37 -2.03
N ARG A 95 0.18 9.99 -0.87
CA ARG A 95 0.91 8.72 -0.66
C ARG A 95 -0.03 7.57 -0.31
N GLY A 96 0.30 6.38 -0.80
CA GLY A 96 -0.48 5.18 -0.53
C GLY A 96 0.29 3.89 -0.80
N VAL A 97 -0.41 2.77 -0.70
CA VAL A 97 0.12 1.44 -1.02
C VAL A 97 -0.62 0.84 -2.21
N VAL A 98 0.07 -0.04 -2.93
CA VAL A 98 -0.48 -0.92 -3.97
C VAL A 98 -0.16 -2.35 -3.57
N PHE A 99 -1.16 -3.21 -3.47
CA PHE A 99 -0.92 -4.62 -3.22
C PHE A 99 -0.64 -5.36 -4.52
N VAL A 100 0.46 -6.12 -4.54
CA VAL A 100 0.78 -7.06 -5.62
C VAL A 100 0.12 -8.40 -5.35
N SER A 101 0.10 -8.83 -4.10
CA SER A 101 -0.63 -10.02 -3.67
C SER A 101 -1.05 -9.93 -2.19
N LEU A 102 -2.11 -10.64 -1.84
CA LEU A 102 -2.60 -10.81 -0.47
C LEU A 102 -2.99 -12.28 -0.30
N GLU A 103 -2.26 -13.01 0.52
CA GLU A 103 -2.52 -14.40 0.85
C GLU A 103 -3.37 -14.48 2.12
N ALA A 104 -4.57 -15.03 2.02
CA ALA A 104 -5.51 -15.12 3.14
C ALA A 104 -6.06 -16.53 3.32
N SER A 105 -6.24 -16.94 4.58
CA SER A 105 -6.67 -18.30 4.91
C SER A 105 -8.19 -18.52 4.84
N ARG A 106 -8.99 -17.49 4.57
CA ARG A 106 -10.45 -17.59 4.48
C ARG A 106 -10.95 -17.37 3.06
N LEU A 107 -11.35 -18.45 2.38
CA LEU A 107 -11.81 -18.41 0.98
C LEU A 107 -12.94 -17.39 0.76
N VAL A 108 -13.92 -17.34 1.66
CA VAL A 108 -15.04 -16.39 1.54
C VAL A 108 -14.57 -14.94 1.61
N ALA A 109 -13.61 -14.64 2.51
CA ALA A 109 -13.00 -13.30 2.57
C ALA A 109 -12.24 -12.97 1.27
N VAL A 110 -11.49 -13.92 0.72
CA VAL A 110 -10.79 -13.81 -0.57
C VAL A 110 -11.76 -13.48 -1.70
N LEU A 111 -12.85 -14.24 -1.83
CA LEU A 111 -13.85 -14.03 -2.90
C LEU A 111 -14.58 -12.70 -2.74
N ALA A 112 -14.98 -12.33 -1.52
CA ALA A 112 -15.62 -11.05 -1.25
C ALA A 112 -14.68 -9.87 -1.55
N ALA A 113 -13.42 -9.93 -1.13
CA ALA A 113 -12.45 -8.88 -1.36
C ALA A 113 -12.12 -8.70 -2.86
N ARG A 114 -12.00 -9.78 -3.62
CA ARG A 114 -11.86 -9.74 -5.08
C ARG A 114 -13.07 -9.09 -5.75
N ALA A 115 -14.28 -9.53 -5.37
CA ALA A 115 -15.51 -9.05 -6.00
C ALA A 115 -15.84 -7.60 -5.66
N VAL A 116 -15.65 -7.20 -4.40
CA VAL A 116 -16.07 -5.87 -3.91
C VAL A 116 -14.96 -4.83 -4.12
N PHE A 117 -13.71 -5.16 -3.76
CA PHE A 117 -12.60 -4.20 -3.74
C PHE A 117 -11.65 -4.33 -4.94
N GLY A 118 -11.68 -5.47 -5.67
CA GLY A 118 -10.77 -5.72 -6.79
C GLY A 118 -9.34 -6.01 -6.36
N LEU A 119 -9.13 -6.40 -5.11
CA LEU A 119 -7.81 -6.69 -4.55
C LEU A 119 -7.28 -8.05 -5.00
N PRO A 120 -5.97 -8.19 -5.23
CA PRO A 120 -5.34 -9.42 -5.73
C PRO A 120 -5.14 -10.45 -4.61
N TYR A 121 -6.25 -10.88 -4.01
CA TYR A 121 -6.23 -11.90 -2.97
C TYR A 121 -6.00 -13.30 -3.56
N PHE A 122 -5.22 -14.10 -2.87
CA PHE A 122 -5.01 -15.52 -3.14
C PHE A 122 -5.50 -16.35 -1.94
N TRP A 123 -6.21 -17.43 -2.22
CA TRP A 123 -6.54 -18.39 -1.18
C TRP A 123 -5.30 -19.17 -0.80
N ALA A 124 -4.99 -19.20 0.50
CA ALA A 124 -3.80 -19.82 1.03
C ALA A 124 -4.12 -20.61 2.31
N SER A 125 -3.34 -21.66 2.59
CA SER A 125 -3.19 -22.13 3.97
C SER A 125 -2.27 -21.13 4.66
N ALA A 126 -2.75 -20.42 5.68
CA ALA A 126 -1.95 -19.45 6.41
C ALA A 126 -2.14 -19.64 7.92
N ASN A 127 -1.03 -19.71 8.63
CA ASN A 127 -0.95 -19.97 10.06
C ASN A 127 -0.12 -18.90 10.76
N PHE A 128 -0.45 -18.67 12.02
CA PHE A 128 0.29 -17.80 12.92
C PHE A 128 0.62 -18.54 14.21
N GLY A 129 1.83 -18.37 14.73
CA GLY A 129 2.29 -18.87 16.01
C GLY A 129 3.07 -17.82 16.78
N GLN A 130 3.01 -17.88 18.09
CA GLN A 130 3.78 -17.01 18.98
C GLN A 130 4.36 -17.83 20.13
N ASP A 131 5.65 -17.57 20.43
CA ASP A 131 6.34 -18.08 21.63
C ASP A 131 7.16 -16.93 22.23
N GLY A 132 6.70 -16.40 23.36
CA GLY A 132 7.26 -15.20 23.96
C GLY A 132 7.26 -14.02 23.01
N LEU A 133 8.45 -13.56 22.63
CA LEU A 133 8.68 -12.46 21.68
C LEU A 133 8.97 -12.95 20.26
N GLU A 134 8.91 -14.25 20.01
CA GLU A 134 9.03 -14.82 18.67
C GLU A 134 7.67 -14.96 18.03
N TYR A 135 7.57 -14.52 16.79
CA TYR A 135 6.36 -14.53 15.98
C TYR A 135 6.65 -15.29 14.70
N ARG A 136 5.85 -16.33 14.43
CA ARG A 136 5.95 -17.18 13.26
C ARG A 136 4.74 -16.99 12.35
N TYR A 137 5.02 -16.79 11.07
CA TYR A 137 4.00 -16.67 10.03
C TYR A 137 4.31 -17.67 8.92
N GLU A 138 3.32 -18.44 8.52
CA GLU A 138 3.43 -19.40 7.42
C GLU A 138 2.26 -19.17 6.46
N SER A 139 2.53 -19.20 5.16
CA SER A 139 1.52 -19.13 4.12
C SER A 139 1.92 -19.98 2.93
N ARG A 140 0.94 -20.68 2.33
CA ARG A 140 1.10 -21.43 1.07
C ARG A 140 -0.17 -21.31 0.25
N ARG A 141 -0.05 -20.82 -0.98
CA ARG A 141 -1.17 -20.69 -1.93
C ARG A 141 -1.79 -22.04 -2.23
N ILE A 142 -3.13 -22.09 -2.29
CA ILE A 142 -3.91 -23.26 -2.64
C ILE A 142 -4.33 -23.11 -4.12
N GLY A 143 -4.01 -24.13 -4.96
CA GLY A 143 -4.45 -24.18 -6.36
C GLY A 143 -3.64 -23.36 -7.36
N GLY A 144 -2.47 -22.81 -7.00
CA GLY A 144 -1.66 -22.00 -7.91
C GLY A 144 -0.18 -21.98 -7.61
N GLY A 145 0.62 -22.83 -8.27
CA GLY A 145 2.09 -22.77 -8.23
C GLY A 145 2.77 -23.01 -6.89
N GLY A 146 2.01 -23.20 -5.79
CA GLY A 146 2.54 -23.54 -4.47
C GLY A 146 3.41 -22.44 -3.80
N ALA A 147 3.39 -21.21 -4.31
CA ALA A 147 4.13 -20.11 -3.68
C ALA A 147 3.71 -19.94 -2.21
N GLY A 148 4.67 -19.76 -1.34
CA GLY A 148 4.44 -19.62 0.09
C GLY A 148 5.59 -18.90 0.78
N THR A 149 5.43 -18.66 2.06
CA THR A 149 6.47 -18.04 2.89
C THR A 149 6.46 -18.66 4.28
N ARG A 150 7.64 -18.68 4.90
CA ARG A 150 7.84 -18.98 6.31
C ARG A 150 8.76 -17.91 6.89
N ILE A 151 8.25 -17.19 7.85
CA ILE A 151 8.92 -16.06 8.48
C ILE A 151 8.88 -16.25 9.99
N VAL A 152 10.03 -16.18 10.63
CA VAL A 152 10.13 -16.07 12.10
C VAL A 152 10.89 -14.80 12.43
N ILE A 153 10.27 -13.95 13.23
CA ILE A 153 10.90 -12.76 13.77
C ILE A 153 10.92 -12.80 15.29
N ARG A 154 11.88 -12.10 15.90
CA ARG A 154 11.91 -11.82 17.34
C ARG A 154 11.79 -10.32 17.54
N ALA A 155 10.70 -9.86 18.19
CA ALA A 155 10.52 -8.45 18.53
C ALA A 155 11.36 -8.03 19.73
N SER A 156 11.76 -6.75 19.82
CA SER A 156 12.51 -6.22 20.95
C SER A 156 11.71 -6.14 22.26
N GLY A 157 10.40 -6.16 22.18
CA GLY A 157 9.47 -6.21 23.31
C GLY A 157 8.93 -4.85 23.76
N THR A 158 9.75 -3.86 23.97
CA THR A 158 9.32 -2.60 24.63
C THR A 158 9.80 -1.33 23.95
N GLU A 159 10.89 -1.36 23.22
CA GLU A 159 11.47 -0.18 22.60
C GLU A 159 10.67 0.23 21.36
N LEU A 160 10.10 1.44 21.40
CA LEU A 160 9.36 1.99 20.27
C LEU A 160 10.30 2.66 19.27
N VAL A 161 10.25 2.20 18.03
CA VAL A 161 10.96 2.83 16.91
C VAL A 161 10.19 4.05 16.44
N ARG A 162 10.88 5.18 16.36
CA ARG A 162 10.35 6.43 15.83
C ARG A 162 11.42 7.08 14.95
N ASP A 163 11.35 6.79 13.67
CA ASP A 163 12.25 7.37 12.68
C ASP A 163 11.50 7.64 11.36
N PRO A 164 12.03 8.51 10.49
CA PRO A 164 11.36 8.88 9.23
C PRO A 164 11.14 7.72 8.26
N MET A 165 11.99 6.67 8.30
CA MET A 165 11.85 5.49 7.46
C MET A 165 10.70 4.60 7.94
N ALA A 166 10.58 4.40 9.26
CA ALA A 166 9.46 3.69 9.85
C ALA A 166 8.12 4.39 9.56
N ASP A 167 8.09 5.72 9.65
CA ASP A 167 6.93 6.52 9.26
C ASP A 167 6.64 6.41 7.75
N PHE A 168 7.68 6.41 6.90
CA PHE A 168 7.50 6.21 5.46
C PHE A 168 6.81 4.87 5.16
N PHE A 169 7.14 3.79 5.86
CA PHE A 169 6.51 2.49 5.64
C PHE A 169 5.08 2.43 6.18
N THR A 170 4.77 3.11 7.25
CA THR A 170 3.55 2.85 8.03
C THR A 170 2.52 3.97 8.01
N ALA A 171 2.91 5.23 7.75
CA ALA A 171 2.00 6.35 7.58
C ALA A 171 1.40 6.36 6.15
N ARG A 172 0.58 5.34 5.85
CA ARG A 172 -0.03 5.12 4.53
C ARG A 172 -1.55 5.20 4.62
N TRP A 173 -2.08 6.31 4.15
CA TRP A 173 -3.49 6.66 4.35
C TRP A 173 -4.38 6.36 3.15
N ARG A 174 -3.83 5.65 2.15
CA ARG A 174 -4.55 5.29 0.92
C ARG A 174 -4.08 3.93 0.39
N LEU A 175 -5.03 3.26 -0.22
CA LEU A 175 -4.83 2.08 -1.03
C LEU A 175 -5.20 2.43 -2.46
N PHE A 176 -4.29 2.21 -3.41
CA PHE A 176 -4.55 2.33 -4.84
C PHE A 176 -4.77 0.94 -5.43
N VAL A 177 -5.83 0.81 -6.22
CA VAL A 177 -6.16 -0.46 -6.87
C VAL A 177 -6.65 -0.21 -8.30
N GLU A 178 -6.26 -1.06 -9.23
CA GLU A 178 -6.83 -1.07 -10.58
C GLU A 178 -8.06 -1.97 -10.62
N ARG A 179 -9.15 -1.45 -11.19
CA ARG A 179 -10.35 -2.24 -11.44
C ARG A 179 -11.04 -1.76 -12.69
N GLY A 180 -11.19 -2.69 -13.68
CA GLY A 180 -11.84 -2.39 -14.94
C GLY A 180 -11.13 -1.28 -15.74
N GLY A 181 -9.79 -1.29 -15.80
CA GLY A 181 -8.96 -0.31 -16.49
C GLY A 181 -8.96 1.08 -15.85
N LYS A 182 -9.46 1.21 -14.61
CA LYS A 182 -9.51 2.47 -13.86
C LYS A 182 -8.86 2.33 -12.51
N THR A 183 -8.01 3.29 -12.17
CA THR A 183 -7.44 3.39 -10.82
C THR A 183 -8.48 3.92 -9.85
N ARG A 184 -8.60 3.25 -8.72
CA ARG A 184 -9.42 3.65 -7.58
C ARG A 184 -8.54 3.92 -6.38
N VAL A 185 -9.00 4.80 -5.52
CA VAL A 185 -8.38 5.12 -4.25
C VAL A 185 -9.35 4.85 -3.11
N GLN A 186 -8.90 4.15 -2.10
CA GLN A 186 -9.63 3.90 -0.87
C GLN A 186 -8.83 4.51 0.28
N ALA A 187 -9.43 5.43 1.02
CA ALA A 187 -8.79 6.00 2.18
C ALA A 187 -8.91 5.07 3.38
N ASN A 188 -7.87 5.04 4.19
CA ASN A 188 -7.85 4.35 5.47
C ASN A 188 -7.32 5.28 6.56
N ARG A 189 -7.64 4.95 7.81
CA ARG A 189 -7.04 5.58 8.99
C ARG A 189 -6.82 4.54 10.08
N HIS A 190 -5.79 4.76 10.85
CA HIS A 190 -5.47 4.02 12.08
C HIS A 190 -4.73 4.95 13.04
N GLY A 191 -4.55 4.55 14.28
CA GLY A 191 -3.65 5.23 15.21
C GLY A 191 -2.19 5.09 14.77
N SER A 192 -1.30 5.85 15.41
CA SER A 192 0.14 5.67 15.20
C SER A 192 0.54 4.24 15.57
N TRP A 193 1.35 3.61 14.73
CA TRP A 193 1.82 2.26 14.98
C TRP A 193 2.75 2.23 16.20
N PRO A 194 2.50 1.35 17.19
CA PRO A 194 3.48 1.07 18.26
C PRO A 194 4.56 0.15 17.70
N LEU A 195 5.48 0.73 16.91
CA LEU A 195 6.53 -0.02 16.24
C LEU A 195 7.66 -0.38 17.18
N GLN A 196 8.18 -1.59 17.01
CA GLN A 196 9.35 -2.12 17.68
C GLN A 196 10.36 -2.56 16.62
N SER A 197 11.65 -2.50 16.95
CA SER A 197 12.65 -3.22 16.15
C SER A 197 12.43 -4.73 16.26
N ALA A 198 12.79 -5.45 15.23
CA ALA A 198 12.74 -6.91 15.25
C ALA A 198 13.93 -7.51 14.50
N GLU A 199 14.31 -8.69 14.93
CA GLU A 199 15.32 -9.53 14.29
C GLU A 199 14.64 -10.58 13.41
N LEU A 200 15.13 -10.81 12.20
CA LEU A 200 14.70 -11.90 11.33
C LEU A 200 15.47 -13.17 11.73
N ILE A 201 14.75 -14.16 12.22
CA ILE A 201 15.34 -15.43 12.69
C ILE A 201 15.31 -16.48 11.59
N GLU A 202 14.20 -16.58 10.86
CA GLU A 202 14.02 -17.53 9.77
C GLU A 202 13.30 -16.87 8.61
N PHE A 203 13.75 -17.14 7.39
CA PHE A 203 13.15 -16.60 6.17
C PHE A 203 13.28 -17.61 5.02
N ASP A 204 12.14 -18.11 4.56
CA ASP A 204 12.02 -18.92 3.35
C ASP A 204 10.80 -18.38 2.58
N ASP A 205 11.02 -17.78 1.40
CA ASP A 205 9.98 -17.05 0.71
C ASP A 205 9.95 -17.30 -0.79
N GLY A 206 8.77 -17.61 -1.29
CA GLY A 206 8.43 -17.67 -2.70
C GLY A 206 7.36 -16.67 -3.12
N LEU A 207 6.81 -15.86 -2.19
CA LEU A 207 5.79 -14.85 -2.52
C LEU A 207 6.39 -13.64 -3.21
N LEU A 208 7.59 -13.20 -2.80
CA LEU A 208 8.35 -12.15 -3.48
C LEU A 208 8.68 -12.57 -4.92
N ALA A 209 9.14 -13.81 -5.11
CA ALA A 209 9.41 -14.33 -6.45
C ALA A 209 8.13 -14.37 -7.31
N ALA A 210 7.00 -14.81 -6.74
CA ALA A 210 5.70 -14.83 -7.41
C ALA A 210 5.15 -13.41 -7.70
N ALA A 211 5.63 -12.41 -6.98
CA ALA A 211 5.32 -10.99 -7.17
C ALA A 211 6.27 -10.29 -8.17
N GLY A 212 7.26 -11.01 -8.73
CA GLY A 212 8.24 -10.45 -9.68
C GLY A 212 9.55 -9.97 -9.06
N PHE A 213 9.82 -10.31 -7.80
CA PHE A 213 10.99 -9.86 -7.04
C PHE A 213 11.82 -11.04 -6.52
N ALA A 214 12.16 -12.00 -7.40
CA ALA A 214 12.83 -13.24 -7.01
C ALA A 214 14.20 -13.01 -6.30
N GLU A 215 14.91 -11.95 -6.68
CA GLU A 215 16.20 -11.60 -6.08
C GLU A 215 16.08 -11.18 -4.61
N LEU A 216 14.94 -10.65 -4.20
CA LEU A 216 14.73 -10.20 -2.82
C LEU A 216 14.58 -11.38 -1.84
N ALA A 217 14.08 -12.52 -2.30
CA ALA A 217 13.97 -13.73 -1.48
C ALA A 217 15.34 -14.29 -1.05
N ASN A 218 16.42 -13.92 -1.76
CA ASN A 218 17.77 -14.42 -1.54
C ASN A 218 18.69 -13.46 -0.76
N ARG A 219 18.15 -12.35 -0.28
CA ARG A 219 18.90 -11.38 0.54
C ARG A 219 18.09 -10.95 1.77
N PRO A 220 18.76 -10.57 2.87
CA PRO A 220 18.07 -10.06 4.03
C PRO A 220 17.31 -8.76 3.70
N PRO A 221 16.19 -8.48 4.39
CA PRO A 221 15.52 -7.20 4.30
C PRO A 221 16.40 -6.07 4.84
N ASP A 222 16.24 -4.87 4.26
CA ASP A 222 16.92 -3.66 4.70
C ASP A 222 16.30 -3.09 5.99
N SER A 223 15.06 -3.49 6.31
CA SER A 223 14.37 -3.11 7.55
C SER A 223 13.44 -4.22 8.01
N VAL A 224 13.46 -4.52 9.32
CA VAL A 224 12.51 -5.42 9.99
C VAL A 224 11.93 -4.71 11.19
N LEU A 225 10.61 -4.53 11.20
CA LEU A 225 9.87 -3.94 12.30
C LEU A 225 8.71 -4.85 12.71
N PHE A 226 8.27 -4.69 13.94
CA PHE A 226 7.10 -5.38 14.48
C PHE A 226 6.15 -4.38 15.13
N SER A 227 4.85 -4.68 15.11
CA SER A 227 3.85 -3.98 15.90
C SER A 227 2.85 -4.95 16.52
N PRO A 228 2.46 -4.76 17.79
CA PRO A 228 1.35 -5.51 18.37
C PRO A 228 0.02 -5.29 17.64
N GLY A 229 -0.16 -4.15 16.97
CA GLY A 229 -1.28 -3.91 16.08
C GLY A 229 -1.97 -2.56 16.26
N VAL A 230 -2.89 -2.29 15.32
CA VAL A 230 -3.74 -1.09 15.31
C VAL A 230 -5.14 -1.41 14.77
N LEU A 231 -6.11 -0.66 15.25
CA LEU A 231 -7.45 -0.63 14.66
C LEU A 231 -7.42 0.21 13.38
N THR A 232 -7.80 -0.37 12.26
CA THR A 232 -7.83 0.30 10.95
C THR A 232 -9.26 0.41 10.45
N GLN A 233 -9.61 1.58 9.93
CA GLN A 233 -10.90 1.88 9.33
C GLN A 233 -10.72 2.31 7.88
N PHE A 234 -11.66 1.94 7.02
CA PHE A 234 -11.63 2.22 5.58
C PHE A 234 -12.88 2.95 5.13
N SER A 235 -12.72 3.93 4.24
CA SER A 235 -13.81 4.56 3.51
C SER A 235 -14.26 3.71 2.33
N SER A 236 -15.32 4.12 1.65
CA SER A 236 -15.64 3.61 0.31
C SER A 236 -14.55 3.99 -0.70
N ALA A 237 -14.28 3.07 -1.64
CA ALA A 237 -13.34 3.34 -2.74
C ALA A 237 -13.95 4.33 -3.74
N GLN A 238 -13.15 5.29 -4.20
CA GLN A 238 -13.54 6.27 -5.22
C GLN A 238 -12.65 6.12 -6.45
N GLN A 239 -13.13 6.52 -7.62
CA GLN A 239 -12.29 6.59 -8.81
C GLN A 239 -11.24 7.69 -8.62
N LEU A 240 -9.98 7.40 -8.93
CA LEU A 240 -8.92 8.40 -8.93
C LEU A 240 -9.27 9.47 -9.99
N LYS A 241 -9.48 10.70 -9.57
CA LYS A 241 -9.63 11.83 -10.48
C LYS A 241 -8.24 12.17 -11.02
N ARG A 242 -8.12 12.35 -12.32
CA ARG A 242 -6.90 12.92 -12.93
C ARG A 242 -6.94 14.44 -12.81
N ALA A 243 -5.81 15.09 -12.66
CA ALA A 243 -5.73 16.53 -12.82
C ALA A 243 -6.20 16.87 -14.24
N THR A 244 -7.23 17.70 -14.35
CA THR A 244 -7.62 18.23 -15.64
C THR A 244 -6.47 19.09 -16.12
N GLN A 245 -5.77 18.70 -17.17
CA GLN A 245 -4.84 19.59 -17.85
C GLN A 245 -5.67 20.76 -18.39
N GLY A 246 -5.69 21.83 -17.62
CA GLY A 246 -6.22 23.10 -18.08
C GLY A 246 -5.35 23.56 -19.23
N ILE A 247 -5.79 23.34 -20.46
CA ILE A 247 -5.29 24.06 -21.61
C ILE A 247 -5.66 25.52 -21.34
N ARG A 248 -4.78 26.27 -20.71
CA ARG A 248 -4.81 27.73 -20.81
C ARG A 248 -4.47 28.04 -22.26
N ALA A 249 -5.50 28.19 -23.09
CA ALA A 249 -5.37 28.93 -24.33
C ALA A 249 -4.84 30.30 -23.96
N VAL A 250 -3.61 30.61 -24.33
CA VAL A 250 -3.07 31.97 -24.30
C VAL A 250 -3.91 32.72 -25.28
N PRO A 251 -4.61 33.82 -24.88
CA PRO A 251 -5.30 34.65 -25.83
C PRO A 251 -4.24 35.23 -26.79
N GLY A 252 -4.35 34.87 -28.08
CA GLY A 252 -3.50 35.44 -29.11
C GLY A 252 -3.65 36.94 -29.08
N ASN A 253 -2.53 37.65 -28.87
CA ASN A 253 -2.42 39.06 -29.11
C ASN A 253 -2.75 39.31 -30.59
N MET A 254 -3.92 39.87 -30.88
CA MET A 254 -4.19 40.49 -32.16
C MET A 254 -3.28 41.72 -32.26
N VAL A 255 -2.22 41.57 -33.02
CA VAL A 255 -1.42 42.73 -33.48
C VAL A 255 -2.32 43.54 -34.40
N GLY A 256 -2.69 44.72 -33.93
CA GLY A 256 -3.42 45.68 -34.73
C GLY A 256 -2.57 46.12 -35.93
N ASP A 257 -3.16 46.00 -37.10
CA ASP A 257 -2.67 46.53 -38.38
C ASP A 257 -2.72 48.05 -38.30
N THR A 258 -1.55 48.71 -38.14
CA THR A 258 -1.43 50.17 -38.29
C THR A 258 -1.16 50.47 -39.73
N GLY A 259 -2.18 51.00 -40.43
CA GLY A 259 -2.13 51.51 -41.78
C GLY A 259 -1.02 52.53 -41.97
N LEU A 260 -0.17 52.31 -42.96
CA LEU A 260 0.72 53.30 -43.55
C LEU A 260 0.02 54.00 -44.67
N GLU A 261 -0.32 55.30 -44.50
CA GLU A 261 -0.71 56.16 -45.57
C GLU A 261 0.50 56.52 -46.45
N PRO A 262 0.31 56.64 -47.80
CA PRO A 262 1.40 57.04 -48.69
C PRO A 262 1.58 58.55 -48.70
N MET A 263 2.78 59.01 -48.39
CA MET A 263 3.19 60.39 -48.58
C MET A 263 3.36 60.69 -50.08
N THR A 264 2.53 61.54 -50.61
CA THR A 264 2.72 62.19 -51.93
C THR A 264 3.79 63.28 -51.85
N SER A 265 4.84 63.12 -52.66
CA SER A 265 5.85 64.16 -52.88
C SER A 265 5.38 65.05 -54.02
N SER A 266 5.36 66.37 -53.80
CA SER A 266 5.23 67.37 -54.81
C SER A 266 6.42 68.36 -54.76
N VAL A 267 7.04 68.51 -55.97
CA VAL A 267 8.02 69.51 -56.45
C VAL A 267 9.46 69.32 -56.06
#